data_2f2ff97bc1711970cf9d028af03e4d3e
#
_entry.id   2f2ff97bc1711970cf9d028af03e4d3e
#
_cell.length_a   1.000
_cell.length_b   1.000
_cell.length_c   1.000
_cell.angle_alpha   90.00
_cell.angle_beta   90.00
_cell.angle_gamma   90.00
#
_symmetry.space_group_name_H-M   'P 1'
#
loop_
_entity.id
_entity.type
_entity.pdbx_description
1 polymer ?
#
loop_
_entity_poly.entity_id
_entity_poly.type
_entity_poly.pdbx_seq_one_letter_code
_entity_poly.pdbx_strand_id
1 'polypeptide(L)'
;MQKIKLQRRWLVLVLLLVTGCLAILAAHWANQNIELMENRQRSVMSPVIMIPGSSATVNRFDSLVRKLNRVDHRNHSLLKVKVYNNGQITYSGKIQPRDREPFIVVGFQNNHDGYQNI
;
A
#
# COMPACT_ATOMS: atom_id res chain seq x y z
N MET A 1 -6.59 -6.03 -65.88
CA MET A 1 -6.18 -4.84 -65.09
C MET A 1 -7.14 -4.50 -63.97
N GLN A 2 -8.43 -4.65 -64.11
CA GLN A 2 -9.38 -4.36 -63.02
C GLN A 2 -9.26 -5.32 -61.80
N LYS A 3 -8.93 -6.60 -62.03
CA LYS A 3 -8.72 -7.60 -60.97
C LYS A 3 -7.51 -7.25 -60.06
N ILE A 4 -6.45 -6.70 -60.59
CA ILE A 4 -5.24 -6.29 -59.85
C ILE A 4 -5.52 -5.06 -58.97
N LYS A 5 -6.31 -4.12 -59.45
CA LYS A 5 -6.71 -2.93 -58.67
C LYS A 5 -7.63 -3.28 -57.49
N LEU A 6 -8.56 -4.23 -57.71
CA LEU A 6 -9.47 -4.76 -56.66
C LEU A 6 -8.71 -5.52 -55.62
N GLN A 7 -7.79 -6.42 -56.00
CA GLN A 7 -6.91 -7.16 -55.09
C GLN A 7 -6.02 -6.23 -54.26
N ARG A 8 -5.49 -5.17 -54.90
CA ARG A 8 -4.66 -4.18 -54.21
C ARG A 8 -5.44 -3.40 -53.17
N ARG A 9 -6.67 -2.99 -53.48
CA ARG A 9 -7.55 -2.34 -52.54
C ARG A 9 -7.94 -3.23 -51.36
N TRP A 10 -8.21 -4.49 -51.66
CA TRP A 10 -8.53 -5.50 -50.65
C TRP A 10 -7.36 -5.75 -49.68
N LEU A 11 -6.15 -5.87 -50.22
CA LEU A 11 -4.93 -6.03 -49.44
C LEU A 11 -4.67 -4.82 -48.53
N VAL A 12 -4.90 -3.59 -48.99
CA VAL A 12 -4.79 -2.39 -48.18
C VAL A 12 -5.80 -2.37 -47.07
N LEU A 13 -7.06 -2.73 -47.35
CA LEU A 13 -8.11 -2.81 -46.33
C LEU A 13 -7.80 -3.85 -45.25
N VAL A 14 -7.34 -5.04 -45.65
CA VAL A 14 -6.94 -6.09 -44.72
C VAL A 14 -5.74 -5.68 -43.87
N LEU A 15 -4.78 -5.00 -44.46
CA LEU A 15 -3.60 -4.49 -43.75
C LEU A 15 -3.99 -3.43 -42.71
N LEU A 16 -4.92 -2.53 -43.05
CA LEU A 16 -5.44 -1.52 -42.12
C LEU A 16 -6.22 -2.16 -40.96
N LEU A 17 -7.03 -3.17 -41.23
CA LEU A 17 -7.74 -3.93 -40.18
C LEU A 17 -6.78 -4.64 -39.22
N VAL A 18 -5.77 -5.32 -39.73
CA VAL A 18 -4.76 -6.02 -38.92
C VAL A 18 -3.96 -5.04 -38.06
N THR A 19 -3.55 -3.90 -38.63
CA THR A 19 -2.81 -2.86 -37.87
C THR A 19 -3.68 -2.25 -36.78
N GLY A 20 -4.95 -2.00 -37.06
CA GLY A 20 -5.92 -1.49 -36.08
C GLY A 20 -6.14 -2.47 -34.93
N CYS A 21 -6.31 -3.75 -35.24
CA CYS A 21 -6.46 -4.80 -34.20
C CYS A 21 -5.21 -4.93 -33.33
N LEU A 22 -4.00 -4.90 -33.93
CA LEU A 22 -2.74 -4.94 -33.17
C LEU A 22 -2.58 -3.73 -32.26
N ALA A 23 -2.96 -2.54 -32.72
CA ALA A 23 -2.91 -1.31 -31.92
C ALA A 23 -3.86 -1.38 -30.70
N ILE A 24 -5.07 -1.90 -30.90
CA ILE A 24 -6.05 -2.08 -29.81
C ILE A 24 -5.54 -3.09 -28.78
N LEU A 25 -5.01 -4.24 -29.22
CA LEU A 25 -4.44 -5.26 -28.34
C LEU A 25 -3.23 -4.71 -27.55
N ALA A 26 -2.36 -3.96 -28.19
CA ALA A 26 -1.21 -3.33 -27.54
C ALA A 26 -1.64 -2.30 -26.49
N ALA A 27 -2.64 -1.48 -26.77
CA ALA A 27 -3.20 -0.50 -25.84
C ALA A 27 -3.85 -1.19 -24.62
N HIS A 28 -4.60 -2.26 -24.85
CA HIS A 28 -5.24 -3.03 -23.80
C HIS A 28 -4.21 -3.69 -22.88
N TRP A 29 -3.17 -4.28 -23.44
CA TRP A 29 -2.07 -4.87 -22.69
C TRP A 29 -1.30 -3.84 -21.86
N ALA A 30 -1.03 -2.65 -22.43
CA ALA A 30 -0.36 -1.57 -21.72
C ALA A 30 -1.21 -1.07 -20.54
N ASN A 31 -2.52 -0.92 -20.70
CA ASN A 31 -3.42 -0.53 -19.63
C ASN A 31 -3.44 -1.54 -18.47
N GLN A 32 -3.47 -2.84 -18.76
CA GLN A 32 -3.41 -3.88 -17.74
C GLN A 32 -2.09 -3.82 -16.95
N ASN A 33 -0.98 -3.59 -17.62
CA ASN A 33 0.32 -3.48 -16.95
C ASN A 33 0.43 -2.22 -16.08
N ILE A 34 -0.15 -1.10 -16.49
CA ILE A 34 -0.21 0.13 -15.68
C ILE A 34 -1.04 -0.10 -14.42
N GLU A 35 -2.20 -0.72 -14.53
CA GLU A 35 -3.02 -1.07 -13.36
C GLU A 35 -2.30 -2.01 -12.39
N LEU A 36 -1.58 -3.01 -12.89
CA LEU A 36 -0.77 -3.90 -12.05
C LEU A 36 0.36 -3.16 -11.34
N MET A 37 1.02 -2.22 -12.00
CA MET A 37 2.06 -1.39 -11.40
C MET A 37 1.47 -0.44 -10.34
N GLU A 38 0.35 0.22 -10.62
CA GLU A 38 -0.35 1.04 -9.64
C GLU A 38 -0.79 0.24 -8.42
N ASN A 39 -1.32 -0.96 -8.63
CA ASN A 39 -1.70 -1.84 -7.53
C ASN A 39 -0.50 -2.30 -6.71
N ARG A 40 0.65 -2.55 -7.31
CA ARG A 40 1.89 -2.85 -6.60
C ARG A 40 2.38 -1.66 -5.77
N GLN A 41 2.36 -0.46 -6.33
CA GLN A 41 2.70 0.75 -5.57
C GLN A 41 1.69 1.04 -4.44
N ARG A 42 0.44 0.73 -4.68
CA ARG A 42 -0.63 0.85 -3.68
C ARG A 42 -0.55 -0.20 -2.57
N SER A 43 0.08 -1.33 -2.81
CA SER A 43 0.26 -2.39 -1.81
C SER A 43 1.47 -2.18 -0.90
N VAL A 44 2.32 -1.18 -1.17
CA VAL A 44 3.44 -0.85 -0.29
C VAL A 44 2.90 -0.21 0.98
N MET A 45 2.95 -0.98 2.05
CA MET A 45 2.62 -0.53 3.40
C MET A 45 3.78 0.31 3.93
N SER A 46 3.48 1.50 4.43
CA SER A 46 4.43 2.38 5.09
C SER A 46 4.03 2.56 6.55
N PRO A 47 4.34 1.60 7.42
CA PRO A 47 3.96 1.69 8.82
C PRO A 47 4.71 2.82 9.53
N VAL A 48 4.01 3.53 10.40
CA VAL A 48 4.60 4.52 11.29
C VAL A 48 4.79 3.87 12.66
N ILE A 49 6.03 3.72 13.06
CA ILE A 49 6.38 3.15 14.37
C ILE A 49 6.55 4.28 15.37
N MET A 50 5.81 4.22 16.46
CA MET A 50 5.87 5.17 17.55
C MET A 50 6.36 4.48 18.81
N ILE A 51 7.36 5.07 19.44
CA ILE A 51 7.93 4.57 20.69
C ILE A 51 7.68 5.63 21.76
N PRO A 52 6.89 5.34 22.81
CA PRO A 52 6.70 6.28 23.91
C PRO A 52 8.01 6.48 24.66
N GLY A 53 8.21 7.70 25.12
CA GLY A 53 9.38 8.04 25.94
C GLY A 53 9.34 7.39 27.31
N SER A 54 10.38 7.68 28.09
CA SER A 54 10.50 7.20 29.46
C SER A 54 9.28 7.50 30.32
N SER A 55 8.84 6.52 31.09
CA SER A 55 7.65 6.60 31.95
C SER A 55 6.31 6.74 31.22
N ALA A 56 6.28 6.62 29.90
CA ALA A 56 5.06 6.67 29.12
C ALA A 56 4.53 5.28 28.79
N THR A 57 3.22 5.14 28.72
CA THR A 57 2.54 3.89 28.37
C THR A 57 2.29 3.80 26.86
N VAL A 58 1.88 2.61 26.39
CA VAL A 58 1.47 2.39 25.00
C VAL A 58 0.26 3.25 24.59
N ASN A 59 -0.46 3.82 25.55
CA ASN A 59 -1.63 4.67 25.32
C ASN A 59 -1.28 6.17 25.11
N ARG A 60 -0.01 6.54 25.20
CA ARG A 60 0.44 7.93 25.11
C ARG A 60 0.04 8.61 23.81
N PHE A 61 0.02 7.87 22.73
CA PHE A 61 -0.28 8.41 21.40
C PHE A 61 -1.74 8.33 20.99
N ASP A 62 -2.64 7.87 21.86
CA ASP A 62 -4.06 7.71 21.52
C ASP A 62 -4.72 9.03 21.06
N SER A 63 -4.43 10.12 21.74
CA SER A 63 -4.95 11.44 21.36
C SER A 63 -4.35 11.98 20.06
N LEU A 64 -3.07 11.70 19.83
CA LEU A 64 -2.37 12.05 18.58
C LEU A 64 -2.96 11.31 17.40
N VAL A 65 -3.16 10.00 17.54
CA VAL A 65 -3.76 9.15 16.48
C VAL A 65 -5.17 9.63 16.15
N ARG A 66 -5.97 9.97 17.14
CA ARG A 66 -7.31 10.54 16.92
C ARG A 66 -7.27 11.87 16.16
N LYS A 67 -6.33 12.76 16.48
CA LYS A 67 -6.13 14.01 15.74
C LYS A 67 -5.69 13.76 14.31
N LEU A 68 -4.74 12.88 14.09
CA LEU A 68 -4.27 12.51 12.74
C LEU A 68 -5.39 11.91 11.90
N ASN A 69 -6.21 11.03 12.47
CA ASN A 69 -7.36 10.47 11.78
C ASN A 69 -8.38 11.54 11.35
N ARG A 70 -8.56 12.58 12.14
CA ARG A 70 -9.43 13.72 11.79
C ARG A 70 -8.84 14.57 10.66
N VAL A 71 -7.54 14.86 10.73
CA VAL A 71 -6.85 15.69 9.72
C VAL A 71 -6.80 14.98 8.37
N ASP A 72 -6.48 13.69 8.38
CA ASP A 72 -6.35 12.90 7.16
C ASP A 72 -7.69 12.42 6.60
N HIS A 73 -8.78 12.62 7.33
CA HIS A 73 -10.11 12.07 7.00
C HIS A 73 -10.09 10.56 6.76
N ARG A 74 -9.19 9.85 7.42
CA ARG A 74 -9.03 8.39 7.37
C ARG A 74 -8.85 7.82 8.75
N ASN A 75 -9.29 6.59 8.92
CA ASN A 75 -8.99 5.83 10.12
C ASN A 75 -7.74 4.99 9.87
N HIS A 76 -6.62 5.39 10.46
CA HIS A 76 -5.41 4.59 10.49
C HIS A 76 -5.58 3.44 11.48
N SER A 77 -5.11 2.26 11.09
CA SER A 77 -5.05 1.13 12.02
C SER A 77 -4.07 1.42 13.14
N LEU A 78 -4.40 1.00 14.34
CA LEU A 78 -3.55 1.16 15.51
C LEU A 78 -3.27 -0.21 16.11
N LEU A 79 -2.01 -0.61 16.09
CA LEU A 79 -1.52 -1.81 16.74
C LEU A 79 -0.61 -1.41 17.89
N LYS A 80 -0.95 -1.83 19.10
CA LYS A 80 -0.14 -1.61 20.30
C LYS A 80 0.60 -2.91 20.62
N VAL A 81 1.91 -2.82 20.71
CA VAL A 81 2.79 -3.94 21.06
C VAL A 81 3.43 -3.63 22.40
N LYS A 82 3.25 -4.50 23.38
CA LYS A 82 3.88 -4.38 24.68
C LYS A 82 4.89 -5.50 24.87
N VAL A 83 6.12 -5.13 25.15
CA VAL A 83 7.22 -6.06 25.41
C VAL A 83 7.47 -6.14 26.91
N TYR A 84 7.43 -7.36 27.44
CA TYR A 84 7.67 -7.62 28.86
C TYR A 84 9.14 -8.00 29.10
N ASN A 85 9.59 -7.83 30.35
CA ASN A 85 10.98 -8.12 30.73
C ASN A 85 11.38 -9.59 30.56
N ASN A 86 10.39 -10.51 30.61
CA ASN A 86 10.61 -11.94 30.39
C ASN A 86 10.66 -12.35 28.91
N GLY A 87 10.59 -11.38 27.99
CA GLY A 87 10.57 -11.63 26.55
C GLY A 87 9.17 -11.89 25.97
N GLN A 88 8.13 -11.90 26.77
CA GLN A 88 6.76 -12.02 26.28
C GLN A 88 6.34 -10.74 25.54
N ILE A 89 5.53 -10.93 24.49
CA ILE A 89 5.00 -9.82 23.70
C ILE A 89 3.48 -9.97 23.64
N THR A 90 2.79 -8.89 23.95
CA THR A 90 1.33 -8.82 23.82
C THR A 90 0.93 -7.80 22.76
N TYR A 91 -0.15 -8.09 22.07
CA TYR A 91 -0.68 -7.24 21.00
C TYR A 91 -2.08 -6.77 21.36
N SER A 92 -2.38 -5.53 21.05
CA SER A 92 -3.72 -4.94 21.17
C SER A 92 -4.05 -4.17 19.90
N GLY A 93 -5.20 -4.46 19.31
CA GLY A 93 -5.62 -3.87 18.05
C GLY A 93 -5.32 -4.76 16.84
N LYS A 94 -5.65 -4.26 15.67
CA LYS A 94 -5.47 -4.95 14.39
C LYS A 94 -5.00 -3.98 13.32
N ILE A 95 -4.22 -4.48 12.37
CA ILE A 95 -3.89 -3.77 11.15
C ILE A 95 -4.90 -4.17 10.07
N GLN A 96 -5.62 -3.18 9.53
CA GLN A 96 -6.57 -3.42 8.45
C GLN A 96 -5.82 -3.76 7.15
N PRO A 97 -6.28 -4.76 6.37
CA PRO A 97 -5.56 -5.20 5.17
C PRO A 97 -5.38 -4.11 4.10
N ARG A 98 -6.25 -3.09 4.10
CA ARG A 98 -6.23 -1.97 3.13
C ARG A 98 -5.56 -0.71 3.66
N ASP A 99 -5.12 -0.72 4.91
CA ASP A 99 -4.44 0.42 5.50
C ASP A 99 -2.98 0.44 5.04
N ARG A 100 -2.59 1.53 4.40
CA ARG A 100 -1.23 1.71 3.87
C ARG A 100 -0.29 2.31 4.87
N GLU A 101 -0.83 3.02 5.84
CA GLU A 101 -0.08 3.74 6.85
C GLU A 101 -0.62 3.39 8.23
N PRO A 102 -0.44 2.11 8.66
CA PRO A 102 -0.84 1.71 10.00
C PRO A 102 0.10 2.31 11.04
N PHE A 103 -0.44 2.66 12.20
CA PHE A 103 0.33 3.11 13.34
C PHE A 103 0.62 1.92 14.26
N ILE A 104 1.89 1.74 14.57
CA ILE A 104 2.38 0.69 15.46
C ILE A 104 3.05 1.36 16.65
N VAL A 105 2.50 1.16 17.84
CA VAL A 105 3.07 1.67 19.08
C VAL A 105 3.76 0.52 19.80
N VAL A 106 5.06 0.67 20.06
CA VAL A 106 5.85 -0.33 20.80
C VAL A 106 6.18 0.23 22.17
N GLY A 107 5.68 -0.42 23.20
CA GLY A 107 5.96 -0.06 24.59
C GLY A 107 6.65 -1.19 25.33
N PHE A 108 7.36 -0.84 26.37
CA PHE A 108 8.10 -1.78 27.22
C PHE A 108 7.51 -1.82 28.63
N GLN A 109 7.56 -2.97 29.29
CA GLN A 109 7.11 -3.12 30.66
C GLN A 109 7.87 -2.19 31.61
N ASN A 110 9.19 -2.14 31.44
CA ASN A 110 10.05 -1.20 32.15
C ASN A 110 10.43 -0.07 31.19
N ASN A 111 9.70 1.01 31.22
CA ASN A 111 9.86 2.17 30.35
C ASN A 111 10.62 3.33 30.99
N HIS A 112 11.37 3.06 32.04
CA HIS A 112 12.29 4.02 32.63
C HIS A 112 13.62 4.03 31.87
N ASP A 113 14.23 5.20 31.78
CA ASP A 113 15.56 5.35 31.19
C ASP A 113 16.59 4.53 31.95
N GLY A 114 17.32 3.69 31.25
CA GLY A 114 18.36 2.87 31.83
C GLY A 114 18.89 1.82 30.87
N TYR A 115 20.08 1.37 31.11
CA TYR A 115 20.74 0.32 30.33
C TYR A 115 19.99 -1.02 30.32
N GLN A 116 19.04 -1.20 31.19
CA GLN A 116 18.25 -2.43 31.31
C GLN A 116 17.21 -2.58 30.19
N ASN A 117 16.93 -1.51 29.43
CA ASN A 117 15.94 -1.50 28.36
C ASN A 117 16.59 -1.64 26.96
N ILE A 118 17.85 -1.80 26.91
CA ILE A 118 18.63 -1.91 25.65
C ILE A 118 18.96 -3.35 25.32
#